data_652f650070e2433246597b9b6855d8a6
#
_entry.id   652f650070e2433246597b9b6855d8a6
#
_cell.length_a   1.000
_cell.length_b   1.000
_cell.length_c   1.000
_cell.angle_alpha   90.00
_cell.angle_beta   90.00
_cell.angle_gamma   90.00
#
_symmetry.space_group_name_H-M   'P 1'
#
loop_
_entity.id
_entity.type
_entity.pdbx_description
1 polymer ?
#
loop_
_entity_poly.entity_id
_entity_poly.type
_entity_poly.pdbx_seq_one_letter_code
_entity_poly.pdbx_strand_id
1 'polypeptide(L)'
;MKRMNAAENLVYNDGERLIPWVTHSEEELVRHRSSYAFFRAVIEQDTKGERPVVIVDLGYGTGHGCQLLSRIPGARVIGIDNAPECQAFARKHYPAHNIDYRVADIAEYLRQMEPVDYVISRGVIEHVPDGIAACINAKYHARMMIDVPYREPAGVNPHHILSEITEKDFERFTGCELLFEEMSGEIYYAPVHEPWPNMILCAMSRPGLRPLKEMFSYPLPPVVPSEFERRWYGLRNTLYNRFVSR
;
A
#
# COMPACT_ATOMS: atom_id res chain seq x y z
N MET A 1 -26.70 -5.52 -20.29
CA MET A 1 -25.31 -5.13 -19.88
C MET A 1 -25.41 -3.87 -19.03
N LYS A 2 -24.92 -3.87 -17.78
CA LYS A 2 -24.91 -2.66 -16.94
C LYS A 2 -23.79 -1.75 -17.42
N ARG A 3 -24.12 -0.48 -17.74
CA ARG A 3 -23.11 0.58 -17.95
C ARG A 3 -22.26 0.70 -16.68
N MET A 4 -20.98 1.05 -16.85
CA MET A 4 -20.16 1.47 -15.70
C MET A 4 -20.88 2.62 -14.98
N ASN A 5 -20.88 2.60 -13.65
CA ASN A 5 -21.45 3.71 -12.90
C ASN A 5 -20.45 4.90 -12.85
N ALA A 6 -20.94 6.08 -12.46
CA ALA A 6 -20.11 7.28 -12.40
C ALA A 6 -18.88 7.12 -11.49
N ALA A 7 -19.01 6.44 -10.36
CA ALA A 7 -17.91 6.20 -9.43
C ALA A 7 -16.80 5.31 -10.04
N GLU A 8 -17.17 4.25 -10.76
CA GLU A 8 -16.20 3.43 -11.48
C GLU A 8 -15.42 4.23 -12.52
N ASN A 9 -16.14 5.09 -13.30
CA ASN A 9 -15.48 5.93 -14.28
C ASN A 9 -14.44 6.87 -13.67
N LEU A 10 -14.70 7.44 -12.49
CA LEU A 10 -13.76 8.29 -11.78
C LEU A 10 -12.50 7.49 -11.42
N VAL A 11 -12.63 6.30 -10.85
CA VAL A 11 -11.47 5.46 -10.47
C VAL A 11 -10.66 5.02 -11.71
N TYR A 12 -11.32 4.67 -12.81
CA TYR A 12 -10.63 4.24 -14.03
C TYR A 12 -9.89 5.39 -14.74
N ASN A 13 -10.34 6.62 -14.60
CA ASN A 13 -9.78 7.80 -15.29
C ASN A 13 -8.85 8.62 -14.39
N ASP A 14 -8.67 8.26 -13.15
CA ASP A 14 -7.82 8.96 -12.20
C ASP A 14 -6.34 8.96 -12.62
N GLY A 15 -5.84 7.83 -13.12
CA GLY A 15 -4.46 7.68 -13.57
C GLY A 15 -3.45 7.37 -12.47
N GLU A 16 -3.82 7.58 -11.21
CA GLU A 16 -2.96 7.38 -10.04
C GLU A 16 -3.19 6.03 -9.36
N ARG A 17 -4.42 5.53 -9.41
CA ARG A 17 -4.81 4.34 -8.67
C ARG A 17 -4.52 3.07 -9.43
N LEU A 18 -3.79 2.17 -8.80
CA LEU A 18 -3.49 0.86 -9.39
C LEU A 18 -4.76 0.03 -9.59
N ILE A 19 -5.06 -0.29 -10.84
CA ILE A 19 -6.09 -1.27 -11.22
C ILE A 19 -5.37 -2.41 -11.94
N PRO A 20 -5.21 -3.59 -11.34
CA PRO A 20 -4.34 -4.67 -11.88
C PRO A 20 -4.64 -5.09 -13.32
N TRP A 21 -5.87 -4.91 -13.80
CA TRP A 21 -6.25 -5.27 -15.18
C TRP A 21 -6.27 -4.10 -16.17
N VAL A 22 -5.97 -2.88 -15.71
CA VAL A 22 -5.91 -1.65 -16.52
C VAL A 22 -4.53 -1.00 -16.42
N THR A 23 -3.75 -1.38 -15.43
CA THR A 23 -2.43 -0.83 -15.13
C THR A 23 -1.55 -0.72 -16.37
N HIS A 24 -0.90 0.41 -16.50
CA HIS A 24 -0.11 0.80 -17.66
C HIS A 24 1.27 0.15 -17.70
N SER A 25 1.79 -0.32 -16.56
CA SER A 25 3.04 -1.07 -16.50
C SER A 25 2.95 -2.30 -15.59
N GLU A 26 3.56 -3.41 -16.04
CA GLU A 26 3.67 -4.63 -15.22
C GLU A 26 4.58 -4.38 -14.01
N GLU A 27 5.59 -3.53 -14.17
CA GLU A 27 6.53 -3.14 -13.11
C GLU A 27 5.82 -2.50 -11.92
N GLU A 28 4.88 -1.58 -12.17
CA GLU A 28 4.10 -0.96 -11.10
C GLU A 28 3.24 -1.98 -10.35
N LEU A 29 2.60 -2.91 -11.07
CA LEU A 29 1.85 -3.99 -10.44
C LEU A 29 2.76 -4.89 -9.61
N VAL A 30 3.95 -5.23 -10.12
CA VAL A 30 4.94 -6.05 -9.40
C VAL A 30 5.39 -5.34 -8.12
N ARG A 31 5.76 -4.06 -8.18
CA ARG A 31 6.14 -3.26 -7.02
C ARG A 31 5.04 -3.21 -5.97
N HIS A 32 3.83 -2.86 -6.38
CA HIS A 32 2.68 -2.85 -5.47
C HIS A 32 2.47 -4.20 -4.78
N ARG A 33 2.60 -5.30 -5.51
CA ARG A 33 2.48 -6.65 -4.94
C ARG A 33 3.62 -7.00 -4.00
N SER A 34 4.84 -6.59 -4.34
CA SER A 34 6.04 -6.84 -3.54
C SER A 34 5.97 -6.14 -2.19
N SER A 35 5.61 -4.85 -2.16
CA SER A 35 5.38 -4.11 -0.91
C SER A 35 4.32 -4.79 -0.03
N TYR A 36 3.14 -5.12 -0.59
CA TYR A 36 2.08 -5.77 0.20
C TYR A 36 2.44 -7.20 0.62
N ALA A 37 3.18 -7.95 -0.19
CA ALA A 37 3.68 -9.26 0.19
C ALA A 37 4.71 -9.17 1.32
N PHE A 38 5.56 -8.15 1.30
CA PHE A 38 6.49 -7.86 2.39
C PHE A 38 5.73 -7.52 3.69
N PHE A 39 4.78 -6.58 3.66
CA PHE A 39 3.96 -6.24 4.82
C PHE A 39 3.28 -7.48 5.41
N ARG A 40 2.70 -8.29 4.53
CA ARG A 40 2.07 -9.55 4.91
C ARG A 40 3.06 -10.52 5.57
N ALA A 41 4.24 -10.72 4.98
CA ALA A 41 5.26 -11.61 5.51
C ALA A 41 5.76 -11.16 6.89
N VAL A 42 5.92 -9.85 7.11
CA VAL A 42 6.26 -9.29 8.42
C VAL A 42 5.18 -9.62 9.45
N ILE A 43 3.92 -9.36 9.12
CA ILE A 43 2.79 -9.61 10.03
C ILE A 43 2.66 -11.10 10.35
N GLU A 44 2.78 -11.97 9.35
CA GLU A 44 2.72 -13.44 9.53
C GLU A 44 3.88 -13.95 10.40
N GLN A 45 5.09 -13.40 10.25
CA GLN A 45 6.22 -13.76 11.11
C GLN A 45 6.08 -13.25 12.56
N ASP A 46 5.58 -12.01 12.74
CA ASP A 46 5.37 -11.44 14.08
C ASP A 46 4.30 -12.20 14.85
N THR A 47 3.26 -12.65 14.17
CA THR A 47 2.07 -13.28 14.79
C THR A 47 2.13 -14.79 14.83
N LYS A 48 2.92 -15.41 13.95
CA LYS A 48 2.98 -16.85 13.69
C LYS A 48 1.61 -17.49 13.40
N GLY A 49 0.62 -16.66 13.03
CA GLY A 49 -0.77 -17.08 12.85
C GLY A 49 -1.51 -17.46 14.14
N GLU A 50 -0.94 -17.17 15.31
CA GLU A 50 -1.44 -17.66 16.60
C GLU A 50 -2.56 -16.77 17.19
N ARG A 51 -2.75 -15.55 16.68
CA ARG A 51 -3.79 -14.64 17.17
C ARG A 51 -4.43 -13.82 16.06
N PRO A 52 -5.69 -13.38 16.23
CA PRO A 52 -6.30 -12.39 15.38
C PRO A 52 -5.52 -11.06 15.41
N VAL A 53 -5.53 -10.34 14.28
CA VAL A 53 -4.88 -9.04 14.14
C VAL A 53 -5.79 -8.03 13.46
N VAL A 54 -5.70 -6.78 13.88
CA VAL A 54 -6.35 -5.64 13.23
C VAL A 54 -5.31 -4.84 12.47
N ILE A 55 -5.53 -4.67 11.16
CA ILE A 55 -4.64 -3.96 10.25
C ILE A 55 -5.39 -2.77 9.68
N VAL A 56 -4.79 -1.59 9.76
CA VAL A 56 -5.26 -0.40 9.03
C VAL A 56 -4.42 -0.23 7.78
N ASP A 57 -5.08 -0.08 6.63
CA ASP A 57 -4.48 0.23 5.33
C ASP A 57 -4.87 1.65 4.94
N LEU A 58 -3.91 2.58 5.03
CA LEU A 58 -4.11 4.00 4.73
C LEU A 58 -3.95 4.23 3.23
N GLY A 59 -4.96 4.83 2.60
CA GLY A 59 -5.02 5.06 1.17
C GLY A 59 -5.23 3.77 0.38
N TYR A 60 -6.27 3.00 0.72
CA TYR A 60 -6.51 1.71 0.07
C TYR A 60 -6.81 1.79 -1.44
N GLY A 61 -7.12 2.99 -1.97
CA GLY A 61 -7.40 3.21 -3.39
C GLY A 61 -8.45 2.25 -3.95
N THR A 62 -8.03 1.37 -4.87
CA THR A 62 -8.94 0.37 -5.47
C THR A 62 -9.30 -0.79 -4.53
N GLY A 63 -8.60 -0.97 -3.41
CA GLY A 63 -8.80 -2.05 -2.44
C GLY A 63 -7.97 -3.31 -2.71
N HIS A 64 -7.11 -3.31 -3.73
CA HIS A 64 -6.27 -4.47 -4.05
C HIS A 64 -5.30 -4.81 -2.89
N GLY A 65 -4.69 -3.81 -2.27
CA GLY A 65 -3.82 -3.99 -1.09
C GLY A 65 -4.57 -4.61 0.10
N CYS A 66 -5.72 -4.04 0.46
CA CYS A 66 -6.59 -4.61 1.50
C CYS A 66 -6.93 -6.07 1.23
N GLN A 67 -7.20 -6.45 -0.03
CA GLN A 67 -7.47 -7.84 -0.38
C GLN A 67 -6.25 -8.74 -0.12
N LEU A 68 -5.04 -8.29 -0.41
CA LEU A 68 -3.82 -9.06 -0.14
C LEU A 68 -3.61 -9.26 1.36
N LEU A 69 -3.83 -8.21 2.17
CA LEU A 69 -3.73 -8.28 3.64
C LEU A 69 -4.84 -9.14 4.26
N SER A 70 -6.04 -9.14 3.68
CA SER A 70 -7.18 -9.91 4.21
C SER A 70 -6.97 -11.43 4.19
N ARG A 71 -5.97 -11.90 3.44
CA ARG A 71 -5.59 -13.32 3.36
C ARG A 71 -4.73 -13.78 4.53
N ILE A 72 -4.26 -12.87 5.39
CA ILE A 72 -3.56 -13.24 6.62
C ILE A 72 -4.54 -13.94 7.56
N PRO A 73 -4.21 -15.13 8.09
CA PRO A 73 -5.12 -15.86 8.99
C PRO A 73 -5.52 -15.00 10.20
N GLY A 74 -6.82 -14.90 10.44
CA GLY A 74 -7.37 -14.11 11.54
C GLY A 74 -7.30 -12.59 11.37
N ALA A 75 -6.86 -12.08 10.23
CA ALA A 75 -6.80 -10.63 10.01
C ALA A 75 -8.20 -10.02 9.85
N ARG A 76 -8.39 -8.84 10.46
CA ARG A 76 -9.41 -7.86 10.12
C ARG A 76 -8.71 -6.64 9.53
N VAL A 77 -9.08 -6.25 8.32
CA VAL A 77 -8.50 -5.11 7.62
C VAL A 77 -9.49 -3.94 7.64
N ILE A 78 -9.00 -2.76 7.97
CA ILE A 78 -9.73 -1.49 7.91
C ILE A 78 -9.03 -0.63 6.87
N GLY A 79 -9.64 -0.46 5.71
CA GLY A 79 -9.14 0.44 4.68
C GLY A 79 -9.65 1.86 4.90
N ILE A 80 -8.75 2.84 4.85
CA ILE A 80 -9.05 4.28 4.97
C ILE A 80 -8.66 4.97 3.67
N ASP A 81 -9.59 5.67 3.05
CA ASP A 81 -9.36 6.48 1.84
C ASP A 81 -10.34 7.66 1.86
N ASN A 82 -9.96 8.81 1.31
CA ASN A 82 -10.80 9.98 1.29
C ASN A 82 -11.82 10.01 0.12
N ALA A 83 -11.68 9.09 -0.85
CA ALA A 83 -12.47 9.06 -2.07
C ALA A 83 -13.67 8.09 -1.96
N PRO A 84 -14.93 8.57 -1.95
CA PRO A 84 -16.11 7.72 -1.91
C PRO A 84 -16.23 6.76 -3.11
N GLU A 85 -15.72 7.16 -4.27
CA GLU A 85 -15.66 6.32 -5.47
C GLU A 85 -14.76 5.11 -5.28
N CYS A 86 -13.64 5.27 -4.54
CA CYS A 86 -12.76 4.15 -4.17
C CYS A 86 -13.49 3.15 -3.28
N GLN A 87 -14.28 3.61 -2.33
CA GLN A 87 -15.07 2.72 -1.48
C GLN A 87 -16.06 1.89 -2.31
N ALA A 88 -16.78 2.54 -3.23
CA ALA A 88 -17.74 1.85 -4.11
C ALA A 88 -17.04 0.83 -5.00
N PHE A 89 -15.88 1.19 -5.55
CA PHE A 89 -15.05 0.31 -6.38
C PHE A 89 -14.53 -0.89 -5.59
N ALA A 90 -13.89 -0.65 -4.45
CA ALA A 90 -13.29 -1.67 -3.60
C ALA A 90 -14.32 -2.70 -3.11
N ARG A 91 -15.47 -2.24 -2.61
CA ARG A 91 -16.58 -3.13 -2.20
C ARG A 91 -17.11 -3.99 -3.34
N LYS A 92 -17.07 -3.51 -4.57
CA LYS A 92 -17.53 -4.25 -5.74
C LYS A 92 -16.52 -5.26 -6.25
N HIS A 93 -15.24 -4.89 -6.30
CA HIS A 93 -14.20 -5.67 -6.98
C HIS A 93 -13.36 -6.52 -6.02
N TYR A 94 -13.28 -6.13 -4.75
CA TYR A 94 -12.51 -6.78 -3.70
C TYR A 94 -13.34 -7.02 -2.42
N PRO A 95 -14.56 -7.62 -2.55
CA PRO A 95 -15.37 -7.93 -1.38
C PRO A 95 -14.70 -9.01 -0.54
N ALA A 96 -14.64 -8.81 0.78
CA ALA A 96 -14.27 -9.82 1.74
C ALA A 96 -14.96 -9.53 3.08
N HIS A 97 -15.35 -10.56 3.81
CA HIS A 97 -16.09 -10.43 5.06
C HIS A 97 -15.26 -9.79 6.19
N ASN A 98 -13.95 -9.84 6.07
CA ASN A 98 -12.99 -9.33 7.04
C ASN A 98 -12.35 -7.99 6.61
N ILE A 99 -12.89 -7.30 5.59
CA ILE A 99 -12.46 -5.96 5.19
C ILE A 99 -13.57 -4.94 5.45
N ASP A 100 -13.21 -3.84 6.11
CA ASP A 100 -14.07 -2.69 6.36
C ASP A 100 -13.50 -1.46 5.63
N TYR A 101 -14.09 -1.10 4.48
CA TYR A 101 -13.70 0.07 3.70
C TYR A 101 -14.41 1.32 4.22
N ARG A 102 -13.64 2.33 4.66
CA ARG A 102 -14.14 3.59 5.21
C ARG A 102 -13.67 4.77 4.38
N VAL A 103 -14.53 5.79 4.31
CA VAL A 103 -14.19 7.08 3.72
C VAL A 103 -13.83 8.03 4.85
N ALA A 104 -12.56 8.48 4.89
CA ALA A 104 -12.07 9.43 5.87
C ALA A 104 -10.79 10.12 5.39
N ASP A 105 -10.52 11.32 5.87
CA ASP A 105 -9.22 11.95 5.76
C ASP A 105 -8.19 11.21 6.62
N ILE A 106 -7.02 10.92 6.05
CA ILE A 106 -5.99 10.11 6.70
C ILE A 106 -5.41 10.82 7.93
N ALA A 107 -5.11 12.11 7.84
CA ALA A 107 -4.50 12.84 8.94
C ALA A 107 -5.50 12.98 10.12
N GLU A 108 -6.78 13.19 9.82
CA GLU A 108 -7.82 13.20 10.83
C GLU A 108 -8.02 11.82 11.45
N TYR A 109 -8.07 10.77 10.63
CA TYR A 109 -8.19 9.40 11.12
C TYR A 109 -7.04 9.02 12.07
N LEU A 110 -5.79 9.32 11.71
CA LEU A 110 -4.63 9.04 12.55
C LEU A 110 -4.69 9.73 13.92
N ARG A 111 -5.24 10.96 13.99
CA ARG A 111 -5.41 11.66 15.27
C ARG A 111 -6.45 11.01 16.18
N GLN A 112 -7.50 10.44 15.60
CA GLN A 112 -8.68 9.96 16.34
C GLN A 112 -8.72 8.44 16.51
N MET A 113 -7.90 7.69 15.76
CA MET A 113 -7.96 6.23 15.71
C MET A 113 -7.75 5.57 17.06
N GLU A 114 -8.46 4.48 17.29
CA GLU A 114 -8.17 3.56 18.36
C GLU A 114 -6.90 2.74 18.04
N PRO A 115 -6.16 2.26 19.05
CA PRO A 115 -5.00 1.42 18.82
C PRO A 115 -5.35 0.14 18.04
N VAL A 116 -4.53 -0.17 17.04
CA VAL A 116 -4.63 -1.39 16.21
C VAL A 116 -3.33 -2.17 16.26
N ASP A 117 -3.25 -3.36 15.67
CA ASP A 117 -2.00 -4.11 15.69
C ASP A 117 -1.00 -3.53 14.70
N TYR A 118 -1.44 -3.26 13.46
CA TYR A 118 -0.59 -2.77 12.38
C TYR A 118 -1.22 -1.60 11.63
N VAL A 119 -0.38 -0.65 11.22
CA VAL A 119 -0.75 0.42 10.29
C VAL A 119 0.13 0.28 9.05
N ILE A 120 -0.49 0.23 7.88
CA ILE A 120 0.18 0.07 6.58
C ILE A 120 -0.19 1.26 5.70
N SER A 121 0.75 1.71 4.88
CA SER A 121 0.50 2.66 3.80
C SER A 121 1.47 2.42 2.65
N ARG A 122 1.00 2.47 1.42
CA ARG A 122 1.83 2.34 0.23
C ARG A 122 1.50 3.40 -0.81
N GLY A 123 2.49 4.28 -1.09
CA GLY A 123 2.37 5.32 -2.12
C GLY A 123 1.18 6.25 -1.86
N VAL A 124 1.05 6.78 -0.62
CA VAL A 124 -0.10 7.60 -0.21
C VAL A 124 0.31 8.77 0.66
N ILE A 125 1.26 8.59 1.56
CA ILE A 125 1.63 9.61 2.55
C ILE A 125 2.20 10.86 1.87
N GLU A 126 2.77 10.74 0.70
CA GLU A 126 3.24 11.84 -0.15
C GLU A 126 2.11 12.73 -0.70
N HIS A 127 0.87 12.24 -0.74
CA HIS A 127 -0.32 13.00 -1.11
C HIS A 127 -1.00 13.71 0.07
N VAL A 128 -0.53 13.47 1.29
CA VAL A 128 -1.12 14.03 2.52
C VAL A 128 -0.32 15.24 2.98
N PRO A 129 -0.93 16.41 3.19
CA PRO A 129 -0.22 17.55 3.78
C PRO A 129 0.43 17.16 5.11
N ASP A 130 1.73 17.42 5.24
CA ASP A 130 2.56 16.99 6.39
C ASP A 130 2.45 15.48 6.70
N GLY A 131 2.23 14.64 5.68
CA GLY A 131 1.85 13.25 5.83
C GLY A 131 2.83 12.44 6.67
N ILE A 132 4.15 12.59 6.45
CA ILE A 132 5.16 11.91 7.29
C ILE A 132 5.03 12.35 8.75
N ALA A 133 4.85 13.67 9.02
CA ALA A 133 4.64 14.15 10.38
C ALA A 133 3.32 13.65 11.00
N ALA A 134 2.27 13.55 10.19
CA ALA A 134 0.97 13.03 10.65
C ALA A 134 1.06 11.58 11.16
N CYS A 135 1.98 10.78 10.61
CA CYS A 135 2.22 9.40 11.01
C CYS A 135 2.63 9.24 12.49
N ILE A 136 3.13 10.29 13.14
CA ILE A 136 3.46 10.24 14.58
C ILE A 136 2.23 10.01 15.47
N ASN A 137 1.04 10.33 14.95
CA ASN A 137 -0.22 10.15 15.67
C ASN A 137 -0.77 8.73 15.59
N ALA A 138 -0.17 7.87 14.76
CA ALA A 138 -0.62 6.49 14.61
C ALA A 138 -0.52 5.71 15.92
N LYS A 139 -1.61 5.04 16.28
CA LYS A 139 -1.71 4.22 17.49
C LYS A 139 -1.69 2.74 17.09
N TYR A 140 -0.56 2.08 17.33
CA TYR A 140 -0.39 0.66 16.98
C TYR A 140 0.31 -0.11 18.09
N HIS A 141 0.06 -1.42 18.14
CA HIS A 141 0.63 -2.33 19.15
C HIS A 141 1.89 -3.05 18.67
N ALA A 142 2.03 -3.25 17.35
CA ALA A 142 3.17 -3.94 16.77
C ALA A 142 3.98 -3.02 15.86
N ARG A 143 3.54 -2.79 14.63
CA ARG A 143 4.30 -1.99 13.66
C ARG A 143 3.41 -1.04 12.87
N MET A 144 4.04 0.06 12.45
CA MET A 144 3.58 0.87 11.34
C MET A 144 4.60 0.76 10.22
N MET A 145 4.15 0.47 8.99
CA MET A 145 5.01 0.32 7.81
C MET A 145 4.43 1.18 6.69
N ILE A 146 5.20 2.15 6.23
CA ILE A 146 4.82 3.07 5.17
C ILE A 146 5.89 3.07 4.09
N ASP A 147 5.50 3.15 2.82
CA ASP A 147 6.42 3.45 1.74
C ASP A 147 5.97 4.69 0.96
N VAL A 148 6.95 5.43 0.46
CA VAL A 148 6.79 6.65 -0.33
C VAL A 148 7.90 6.72 -1.38
N PRO A 149 7.73 7.53 -2.46
CA PRO A 149 8.79 7.72 -3.46
C PRO A 149 10.08 8.27 -2.83
N TYR A 150 11.20 7.58 -3.11
CA TYR A 150 12.52 7.96 -2.61
C TYR A 150 13.22 8.93 -3.54
N ARG A 151 13.50 10.16 -3.03
CA ARG A 151 14.19 11.24 -3.77
C ARG A 151 13.51 11.60 -5.09
N GLU A 152 12.19 11.44 -5.18
CA GLU A 152 11.46 11.86 -6.36
C GLU A 152 11.59 13.36 -6.55
N PRO A 153 12.05 13.82 -7.73
CA PRO A 153 12.19 15.25 -7.98
C PRO A 153 10.83 15.97 -7.93
N ALA A 154 10.81 17.17 -7.39
CA ALA A 154 9.61 17.98 -7.34
C ALA A 154 8.98 18.19 -8.73
N GLY A 155 7.67 17.99 -8.84
CA GLY A 155 6.89 18.19 -10.07
C GLY A 155 6.95 17.02 -11.07
N VAL A 156 7.60 15.90 -10.76
CA VAL A 156 7.54 14.68 -11.58
C VAL A 156 6.13 14.12 -11.54
N ASN A 157 5.55 13.97 -10.36
CA ASN A 157 4.15 13.65 -10.21
C ASN A 157 3.38 14.88 -9.70
N PRO A 158 2.40 15.40 -10.47
CA PRO A 158 1.66 16.62 -10.09
C PRO A 158 0.73 16.41 -8.88
N HIS A 159 0.47 15.16 -8.48
CA HIS A 159 -0.37 14.82 -7.34
C HIS A 159 0.40 14.68 -6.02
N HIS A 160 1.75 14.57 -6.07
CA HIS A 160 2.57 14.48 -4.89
C HIS A 160 2.77 15.86 -4.25
N ILE A 161 2.32 16.00 -3.01
CA ILE A 161 2.52 17.20 -2.19
C ILE A 161 3.93 17.19 -1.58
N LEU A 162 4.40 15.99 -1.19
CA LEU A 162 5.75 15.77 -0.67
C LEU A 162 6.61 15.17 -1.78
N SER A 163 7.78 15.74 -1.99
CA SER A 163 8.80 15.29 -2.94
C SER A 163 10.17 15.31 -2.29
N GLU A 164 11.19 14.80 -2.97
CA GLU A 164 12.57 14.75 -2.50
C GLU A 164 12.74 14.07 -1.11
N ILE A 165 11.81 13.16 -0.76
CA ILE A 165 11.81 12.45 0.51
C ILE A 165 13.07 11.58 0.62
N THR A 166 13.74 11.67 1.78
CA THR A 166 14.98 10.98 2.07
C THR A 166 14.91 10.30 3.44
N GLU A 167 16.00 9.62 3.82
CA GLU A 167 16.16 9.01 5.15
C GLU A 167 15.98 10.03 6.28
N LYS A 168 16.35 11.31 6.04
CA LYS A 168 16.26 12.40 7.03
C LYS A 168 14.83 12.70 7.46
N ASP A 169 13.86 12.49 6.58
CA ASP A 169 12.46 12.76 6.88
C ASP A 169 11.91 11.80 7.93
N PHE A 170 12.58 10.64 8.11
CA PHE A 170 12.22 9.61 9.07
C PHE A 170 13.04 9.65 10.37
N GLU A 171 14.02 10.54 10.53
CA GLU A 171 14.84 10.65 11.75
C GLU A 171 14.01 10.95 13.01
N ARG A 172 12.84 11.55 12.84
CA ARG A 172 11.89 11.79 13.93
C ARG A 172 11.29 10.51 14.55
N PHE A 173 11.37 9.39 13.85
CA PHE A 173 10.83 8.12 14.34
C PHE A 173 11.92 7.29 14.97
N THR A 174 11.97 7.29 16.30
CA THR A 174 12.98 6.54 17.06
C THR A 174 12.87 5.04 16.78
N GLY A 175 13.98 4.43 16.36
CA GLY A 175 14.07 2.99 16.15
C GLY A 175 13.36 2.49 14.87
N CYS A 176 13.11 3.37 13.90
CA CYS A 176 12.64 2.93 12.60
C CYS A 176 13.73 2.20 11.82
N GLU A 177 13.33 1.22 11.03
CA GLU A 177 14.17 0.54 10.05
C GLU A 177 13.78 1.03 8.67
N LEU A 178 14.77 1.36 7.84
CA LEU A 178 14.58 1.83 6.47
C LEU A 178 14.96 0.75 5.49
N LEU A 179 14.06 0.51 4.53
CA LEU A 179 14.26 -0.41 3.42
C LEU A 179 14.00 0.35 2.11
N PHE A 180 14.41 -0.24 0.99
CA PHE A 180 14.29 0.39 -0.32
C PHE A 180 13.76 -0.62 -1.32
N GLU A 181 12.75 -0.21 -2.11
CA GLU A 181 12.20 -1.01 -3.19
C GLU A 181 12.63 -0.43 -4.54
N GLU A 182 13.20 -1.26 -5.40
CA GLU A 182 13.55 -0.90 -6.78
C GLU A 182 12.37 -1.04 -7.74
N MET A 183 12.55 -0.53 -8.96
CA MET A 183 11.58 -0.68 -10.05
C MET A 183 11.23 -2.13 -10.36
N SER A 184 12.18 -3.04 -10.17
CA SER A 184 11.98 -4.49 -10.29
C SER A 184 10.99 -5.07 -9.27
N GLY A 185 10.74 -4.35 -8.16
CA GLY A 185 10.00 -4.83 -6.99
C GLY A 185 10.86 -5.62 -6.00
N GLU A 186 12.19 -5.63 -6.17
CA GLU A 186 13.12 -6.18 -5.18
C GLU A 186 13.21 -5.21 -3.98
N ILE A 187 13.23 -5.76 -2.75
CA ILE A 187 13.33 -4.96 -1.52
C ILE A 187 14.68 -5.20 -0.86
N TYR A 188 15.41 -4.12 -0.64
CA TYR A 188 16.75 -4.08 -0.05
C TYR A 188 16.73 -3.48 1.36
N TYR A 189 17.62 -3.95 2.22
CA TYR A 189 17.84 -3.37 3.55
C TYR A 189 18.87 -2.21 3.54
N ALA A 190 19.52 -1.95 2.43
CA ALA A 190 20.47 -0.86 2.24
C ALA A 190 20.02 0.04 1.08
N PRO A 191 20.40 1.32 1.06
CA PRO A 191 20.09 2.19 -0.05
C PRO A 191 20.53 1.59 -1.38
N VAL A 192 19.64 1.66 -2.38
CA VAL A 192 19.90 1.24 -3.75
C VAL A 192 20.71 2.32 -4.49
N HIS A 193 21.39 1.93 -5.58
CA HIS A 193 22.24 2.84 -6.35
C HIS A 193 21.44 3.92 -7.07
N GLU A 194 20.28 3.55 -7.60
CA GLU A 194 19.39 4.45 -8.32
C GLU A 194 18.36 5.04 -7.33
N PRO A 195 18.46 6.33 -6.98
CA PRO A 195 17.57 6.93 -5.98
C PRO A 195 16.12 7.09 -6.46
N TRP A 196 15.91 7.18 -7.79
CA TRP A 196 14.60 7.34 -8.40
C TRP A 196 14.58 6.60 -9.76
N PRO A 197 13.46 5.90 -10.08
CA PRO A 197 12.17 5.83 -9.37
C PRO A 197 12.06 4.67 -8.36
N ASN A 198 12.69 4.79 -7.23
CA ASN A 198 12.63 3.82 -6.13
C ASN A 198 11.68 4.28 -5.02
N MET A 199 11.31 3.36 -4.11
CA MET A 199 10.56 3.69 -2.90
C MET A 199 11.47 3.57 -1.67
N ILE A 200 11.24 4.43 -0.67
CA ILE A 200 11.77 4.25 0.68
C ILE A 200 10.63 3.75 1.58
N LEU A 201 10.88 2.65 2.26
CA LEU A 201 9.96 2.02 3.20
C LEU A 201 10.47 2.25 4.62
N CYS A 202 9.66 2.90 5.44
CA CYS A 202 9.95 3.11 6.86
C CYS A 202 9.09 2.18 7.71
N ALA A 203 9.74 1.33 8.51
CA ALA A 203 9.09 0.44 9.46
C ALA A 203 9.38 0.88 10.89
N MET A 204 8.36 1.35 11.56
CA MET A 204 8.39 1.75 12.97
C MET A 204 7.85 0.59 13.82
N SER A 205 8.71 0.03 14.65
CA SER A 205 8.40 -1.15 15.46
C SER A 205 8.31 -0.83 16.95
N ARG A 206 7.36 -1.45 17.65
CA ARG A 206 7.32 -1.37 19.10
C ARG A 206 8.48 -2.18 19.72
N PRO A 207 8.99 -1.76 20.90
CA PRO A 207 10.05 -2.47 21.58
C PRO A 207 9.71 -3.96 21.82
N GLY A 208 10.70 -4.82 21.66
CA GLY A 208 10.56 -6.27 21.87
C GLY A 208 10.22 -7.07 20.60
N LEU A 209 9.90 -6.43 19.51
CA LEU A 209 9.75 -7.12 18.22
C LEU A 209 11.13 -7.36 17.58
N ARG A 210 11.22 -8.46 16.82
CA ARG A 210 12.45 -8.81 16.09
C ARG A 210 12.72 -7.78 14.99
N PRO A 211 13.98 -7.27 14.87
CA PRO A 211 14.35 -6.37 13.79
C PRO A 211 14.12 -6.98 12.40
N LEU A 212 13.66 -6.19 11.44
CA LEU A 212 13.37 -6.68 10.07
C LEU A 212 14.61 -7.25 9.39
N LYS A 213 15.80 -6.66 9.65
CA LYS A 213 17.08 -7.18 9.15
C LYS A 213 17.38 -8.62 9.58
N GLU A 214 16.77 -9.08 10.67
CA GLU A 214 16.95 -10.42 11.22
C GLU A 214 15.83 -11.38 10.79
N MET A 215 14.74 -10.83 10.25
CA MET A 215 13.56 -11.61 9.83
C MET A 215 13.74 -12.23 8.45
N PHE A 216 14.48 -11.54 7.56
CA PHE A 216 14.60 -11.92 6.15
C PHE A 216 16.03 -11.84 5.65
N SER A 217 16.32 -12.60 4.59
CA SER A 217 17.54 -12.44 3.78
C SER A 217 17.27 -11.47 2.65
N TYR A 218 18.02 -10.38 2.58
CA TYR A 218 17.88 -9.36 1.56
C TYR A 218 18.89 -9.50 0.43
N PRO A 219 18.55 -9.11 -0.83
CA PRO A 219 17.27 -8.54 -1.23
C PRO A 219 16.14 -9.57 -1.24
N LEU A 220 14.91 -9.10 -0.98
CA LEU A 220 13.72 -9.90 -1.18
C LEU A 220 13.37 -9.91 -2.66
N PRO A 221 13.01 -11.07 -3.24
CA PRO A 221 12.64 -11.15 -4.64
C PRO A 221 11.29 -10.47 -4.91
N PRO A 222 11.08 -9.98 -6.15
CA PRO A 222 9.81 -9.39 -6.55
C PRO A 222 8.69 -10.42 -6.58
N VAL A 223 7.47 -9.96 -6.30
CA VAL A 223 6.27 -10.79 -6.34
C VAL A 223 5.51 -10.57 -7.64
N VAL A 224 5.87 -11.33 -8.66
CA VAL A 224 5.21 -11.26 -9.97
C VAL A 224 3.82 -11.90 -9.96
N PRO A 225 2.86 -11.39 -10.76
CA PRO A 225 1.58 -12.06 -10.95
C PRO A 225 1.77 -13.47 -11.53
N SER A 226 1.03 -14.44 -11.03
CA SER A 226 0.99 -15.79 -11.60
C SER A 226 0.41 -15.76 -13.02
N GLU A 227 0.67 -16.82 -13.80
CA GLU A 227 0.12 -16.95 -15.16
C GLU A 227 -1.43 -16.92 -15.15
N PHE A 228 -2.05 -17.51 -14.13
CA PHE A 228 -3.50 -17.46 -13.95
C PHE A 228 -3.98 -16.02 -13.72
N GLU A 229 -3.32 -15.25 -12.85
CA GLU A 229 -3.66 -13.85 -12.59
C GLU A 229 -3.48 -12.99 -13.83
N ARG A 230 -2.39 -13.16 -14.59
CA ARG A 230 -2.16 -12.46 -15.86
C ARG A 230 -3.28 -12.73 -16.86
N ARG A 231 -3.69 -13.98 -17.02
CA ARG A 231 -4.82 -14.36 -17.89
C ARG A 231 -6.13 -13.75 -17.41
N TRP A 232 -6.36 -13.75 -16.09
CA TRP A 232 -7.55 -13.15 -15.50
C TRP A 232 -7.59 -11.63 -15.70
N TYR A 233 -6.48 -10.95 -15.50
CA TYR A 233 -6.36 -9.51 -15.75
C TYR A 233 -6.56 -9.19 -17.24
N GLY A 234 -5.97 -9.95 -18.15
CA GLY A 234 -6.20 -9.80 -19.59
C GLY A 234 -7.65 -9.94 -19.99
N LEU A 235 -8.38 -10.91 -19.43
CA LEU A 235 -9.82 -11.07 -19.66
C LEU A 235 -10.59 -9.85 -19.14
N ARG A 236 -10.33 -9.39 -17.94
CA ARG A 236 -10.97 -8.20 -17.35
C ARG A 236 -10.69 -6.94 -18.15
N ASN A 237 -9.46 -6.74 -18.61
CA ASN A 237 -9.09 -5.61 -19.46
C ASN A 237 -9.84 -5.65 -20.80
N THR A 238 -9.97 -6.81 -21.43
CA THR A 238 -10.74 -6.98 -22.67
C THR A 238 -12.22 -6.61 -22.46
N LEU A 239 -12.79 -7.02 -21.35
CA LEU A 239 -14.16 -6.65 -20.98
C LEU A 239 -14.27 -5.15 -20.72
N TYR A 240 -13.36 -4.56 -19.98
CA TYR A 240 -13.31 -3.13 -19.71
C TYR A 240 -13.27 -2.32 -21.01
N ASN A 241 -12.34 -2.60 -21.91
CA ASN A 241 -12.17 -1.88 -23.17
C ASN A 241 -13.42 -1.96 -24.07
N ARG A 242 -14.20 -3.06 -24.04
CA ARG A 242 -15.49 -3.16 -24.72
C ARG A 242 -16.59 -2.23 -24.17
N PHE A 243 -16.41 -1.73 -22.93
CA PHE A 243 -17.37 -0.81 -22.30
C PHE A 243 -16.97 0.67 -22.48
N VAL A 244 -15.67 0.96 -22.54
CA VAL A 244 -15.14 2.33 -22.67
C VAL A 244 -15.19 2.78 -24.14
N SER A 245 -15.05 1.87 -25.10
CA SER A 245 -15.05 2.17 -26.55
C SER A 245 -16.47 2.33 -27.16
N ARG A 246 -17.49 2.47 -26.35
CA ARG A 246 -18.89 2.71 -26.76
C ARG A 246 -19.48 3.89 -25.99
#